data_d99d875ec5b762db5f1ea6de01494072
#
_entry.id   d99d875ec5b762db5f1ea6de01494072
#
_cell.length_a   1.000
_cell.length_b   1.000
_cell.length_c   1.000
_cell.angle_alpha   90.00
_cell.angle_beta   90.00
_cell.angle_gamma   90.00
#
_symmetry.space_group_name_H-M   'P 1'
#
loop_
_entity.id
_entity.type
_entity.pdbx_description
1 polymer ?
#
loop_
_entity_poly.entity_id
_entity_poly.type
_entity_poly.pdbx_seq_one_letter_code
_entity_poly.pdbx_strand_id
1 'polypeptide(L)'
;MTPGWRKLLLIGSVFFVVQSYGQNMPAIVSMAKEADWKNLESLLEDGLNPNVVYGDGTTALHWASYHDSLNGTQNLLDAGADVNASTDLGVTPLWLAAENGSVLITEALLDAGADPTIPLLSGETIVMTAAQSGNGDVVKALLAAGADPNVAVTRDQTALMWAAGRGYSASVAALIEYGADVHARSLVRPQYVKSEKVQDSHPAYKYWIEQGGDTALMFAARSGDLKSAQLLVEAGSDVNELSAFGTSPVMMAVHGGNSDLLDYLLENGADPDLNGSGQTALHDAVLRGNPETVEVLIKHDANLEAVLESPTPTRRQSTDYSFHDALIGATPLWLAARFSEPLIMEALLD
;
A
#
# COMPACT_ATOMS: atom_id res chain seq x y z
N MET A 1 -3.19 14.63 4.23
CA MET A 1 -4.64 14.44 4.52
C MET A 1 -4.72 13.46 5.66
N THR A 2 -5.35 13.83 6.77
CA THR A 2 -5.38 13.05 8.00
C THR A 2 -6.09 11.69 7.81
N PRO A 3 -5.68 10.62 8.51
CA PRO A 3 -6.22 9.24 8.35
C PRO A 3 -7.73 9.09 8.52
N GLY A 4 -8.39 10.03 9.19
CA GLY A 4 -9.82 9.96 9.52
C GLY A 4 -10.80 10.12 8.35
N TRP A 5 -10.41 10.78 7.26
CA TRP A 5 -11.32 11.02 6.13
C TRP A 5 -11.42 9.83 5.16
N ARG A 6 -10.41 8.95 5.12
CA ARG A 6 -10.47 7.72 4.30
C ARG A 6 -11.30 6.62 4.95
N LYS A 7 -11.31 6.52 6.29
CA LYS A 7 -12.23 5.63 7.02
C LYS A 7 -13.70 5.96 6.70
N LEU A 8 -14.05 7.24 6.60
CA LEU A 8 -15.42 7.69 6.25
C LEU A 8 -15.83 7.36 4.82
N LEU A 9 -14.90 7.28 3.85
CA LEU A 9 -15.23 7.05 2.44
C LEU A 9 -15.37 5.56 2.07
N LEU A 10 -14.59 4.66 2.66
CA LEU A 10 -14.72 3.21 2.44
C LEU A 10 -15.86 2.61 3.28
N ILE A 11 -15.97 2.99 4.54
CA ILE A 11 -17.05 2.55 5.43
C ILE A 11 -18.39 3.18 5.01
N GLY A 12 -18.38 4.43 4.57
CA GLY A 12 -19.57 5.09 4.02
C GLY A 12 -20.11 4.41 2.77
N SER A 13 -19.27 3.85 1.90
CA SER A 13 -19.72 3.15 0.70
C SER A 13 -20.26 1.73 0.97
N VAL A 14 -19.76 1.05 2.00
CA VAL A 14 -20.27 -0.28 2.40
C VAL A 14 -21.63 -0.17 3.10
N PHE A 15 -21.89 0.89 3.89
CA PHE A 15 -23.14 1.07 4.62
C PHE A 15 -24.14 2.09 4.03
N PHE A 16 -23.75 2.89 3.02
CA PHE A 16 -24.64 3.94 2.46
C PHE A 16 -25.68 3.44 1.46
N VAL A 17 -25.64 2.15 1.06
CA VAL A 17 -26.67 1.55 0.18
C VAL A 17 -27.99 1.27 0.93
N VAL A 18 -28.03 1.43 2.25
CA VAL A 18 -29.10 0.98 3.15
C VAL A 18 -30.33 1.92 3.21
N GLN A 19 -30.37 3.02 2.48
CA GLN A 19 -31.50 3.99 2.62
C GLN A 19 -32.74 3.70 1.73
N SER A 20 -32.80 2.56 1.02
CA SER A 20 -33.91 2.29 0.09
C SER A 20 -34.77 1.06 0.37
N TYR A 21 -34.53 0.29 1.44
CA TYR A 21 -35.37 -0.84 1.79
C TYR A 21 -36.23 -0.50 3.03
N GLY A 22 -37.51 -0.27 2.83
CA GLY A 22 -38.50 0.03 3.85
C GLY A 22 -38.84 -1.16 4.77
N GLN A 23 -37.87 -1.98 5.16
CA GLN A 23 -38.02 -3.01 6.18
C GLN A 23 -37.55 -2.44 7.54
N ASN A 24 -38.36 -2.66 8.58
CA ASN A 24 -37.94 -2.34 9.94
C ASN A 24 -36.69 -3.16 10.30
N MET A 25 -35.60 -2.47 10.71
CA MET A 25 -34.41 -3.13 11.17
C MET A 25 -34.73 -4.03 12.39
N PRO A 26 -34.30 -5.31 12.40
CA PRO A 26 -34.50 -6.18 13.55
C PRO A 26 -33.91 -5.58 14.83
N ALA A 27 -34.58 -5.75 15.96
CA ALA A 27 -34.18 -5.11 17.23
C ALA A 27 -32.73 -5.39 17.61
N ILE A 28 -32.28 -6.65 17.49
CA ILE A 28 -30.91 -7.05 17.81
C ILE A 28 -29.85 -6.34 16.92
N VAL A 29 -30.13 -6.20 15.63
CA VAL A 29 -29.25 -5.49 14.69
C VAL A 29 -29.26 -3.99 14.96
N SER A 30 -30.43 -3.42 15.27
CA SER A 30 -30.56 -2.00 15.63
C SER A 30 -29.78 -1.66 16.88
N MET A 31 -29.90 -2.46 17.94
CA MET A 31 -29.15 -2.25 19.19
C MET A 31 -27.65 -2.37 18.98
N ALA A 32 -27.19 -3.38 18.23
CA ALA A 32 -25.78 -3.51 17.89
C ALA A 32 -25.27 -2.30 17.09
N LYS A 33 -26.06 -1.81 16.12
CA LYS A 33 -25.75 -0.61 15.33
C LYS A 33 -25.62 0.65 16.18
N GLU A 34 -26.46 0.78 17.20
CA GLU A 34 -26.47 1.91 18.14
C GLU A 34 -25.46 1.72 19.29
N ALA A 35 -24.71 0.60 19.29
CA ALA A 35 -23.79 0.20 20.35
C ALA A 35 -24.44 0.06 21.74
N ASP A 36 -25.72 -0.29 21.78
CA ASP A 36 -26.46 -0.54 23.02
C ASP A 36 -26.29 -2.01 23.51
N TRP A 37 -25.08 -2.29 23.94
CA TRP A 37 -24.66 -3.65 24.31
C TRP A 37 -25.42 -4.19 25.52
N LYS A 38 -25.88 -3.32 26.44
CA LYS A 38 -26.62 -3.74 27.62
C LYS A 38 -28.01 -4.28 27.29
N ASN A 39 -28.74 -3.59 26.43
CA ASN A 39 -30.05 -4.06 26.00
C ASN A 39 -29.91 -5.23 25.01
N LEU A 40 -28.86 -5.28 24.21
CA LEU A 40 -28.54 -6.42 23.35
C LEU A 40 -28.31 -7.69 24.17
N GLU A 41 -27.52 -7.62 25.25
CA GLU A 41 -27.28 -8.74 26.17
C GLU A 41 -28.62 -9.25 26.77
N SER A 42 -29.51 -8.37 27.22
CA SER A 42 -30.83 -8.76 27.72
C SER A 42 -31.67 -9.47 26.65
N LEU A 43 -31.63 -9.02 25.39
CA LEU A 43 -32.34 -9.70 24.30
C LEU A 43 -31.79 -11.11 24.02
N LEU A 44 -30.47 -11.29 24.14
CA LEU A 44 -29.83 -12.59 23.97
C LEU A 44 -30.22 -13.55 25.13
N GLU A 45 -30.25 -13.04 26.37
CA GLU A 45 -30.75 -13.79 27.54
C GLU A 45 -32.22 -14.21 27.38
N ASP A 46 -33.05 -13.37 26.77
CA ASP A 46 -34.45 -13.65 26.44
C ASP A 46 -34.61 -14.65 25.27
N GLY A 47 -33.48 -15.13 24.69
CA GLY A 47 -33.43 -16.14 23.64
C GLY A 47 -33.67 -15.61 22.24
N LEU A 48 -33.40 -14.31 21.96
CA LEU A 48 -33.43 -13.80 20.61
C LEU A 48 -32.30 -14.44 19.76
N ASN A 49 -32.66 -14.79 18.53
CA ASN A 49 -31.71 -15.35 17.59
C ASN A 49 -30.63 -14.32 17.18
N PRO A 50 -29.32 -14.54 17.48
CA PRO A 50 -28.24 -13.62 17.12
C PRO A 50 -27.99 -13.55 15.60
N ASN A 51 -28.47 -14.54 14.84
CA ASN A 51 -28.20 -14.69 13.42
C ASN A 51 -29.24 -14.02 12.50
N VAL A 52 -30.02 -13.09 13.06
CA VAL A 52 -30.95 -12.30 12.26
C VAL A 52 -30.16 -11.34 11.37
N VAL A 53 -30.45 -11.38 10.08
CA VAL A 53 -29.80 -10.52 9.06
C VAL A 53 -30.67 -9.30 8.74
N TYR A 54 -30.02 -8.22 8.34
CA TYR A 54 -30.67 -7.02 7.85
C TYR A 54 -30.21 -6.71 6.42
N GLY A 55 -31.17 -6.43 5.56
CA GLY A 55 -31.00 -5.88 4.20
C GLY A 55 -29.94 -6.56 3.33
N ASP A 56 -28.72 -6.19 3.54
CA ASP A 56 -27.53 -6.63 2.80
C ASP A 56 -26.80 -7.85 3.41
N GLY A 57 -27.42 -8.54 4.35
CA GLY A 57 -26.79 -9.66 5.06
C GLY A 57 -26.10 -9.25 6.38
N THR A 58 -26.12 -7.98 6.75
CA THR A 58 -25.48 -7.49 7.99
C THR A 58 -26.16 -8.09 9.24
N THR A 59 -25.36 -8.60 10.18
CA THR A 59 -25.78 -9.14 11.47
C THR A 59 -25.35 -8.23 12.63
N ALA A 60 -25.82 -8.51 13.85
CA ALA A 60 -25.36 -7.84 15.06
C ALA A 60 -23.85 -8.02 15.29
N LEU A 61 -23.27 -9.18 14.94
CA LEU A 61 -21.83 -9.45 15.07
C LEU A 61 -20.98 -8.57 14.14
N HIS A 62 -21.46 -8.23 12.96
CA HIS A 62 -20.78 -7.24 12.09
C HIS A 62 -20.70 -5.88 12.80
N TRP A 63 -21.79 -5.42 13.43
CA TRP A 63 -21.78 -4.16 14.14
C TRP A 63 -20.90 -4.17 15.38
N ALA A 64 -20.84 -5.31 16.13
CA ALA A 64 -19.95 -5.46 17.27
C ALA A 64 -18.48 -5.33 16.84
N SER A 65 -18.08 -5.99 15.74
CA SER A 65 -16.74 -5.87 15.17
C SER A 65 -16.47 -4.46 14.64
N TYR A 66 -17.43 -3.83 13.96
CA TYR A 66 -17.31 -2.47 13.46
C TYR A 66 -17.08 -1.44 14.58
N HIS A 67 -17.82 -1.55 15.68
CA HIS A 67 -17.70 -0.66 16.84
C HIS A 67 -16.50 -0.98 17.74
N ASP A 68 -15.69 -1.99 17.39
CA ASP A 68 -14.56 -2.45 18.19
C ASP A 68 -15.00 -2.86 19.63
N SER A 69 -16.17 -3.51 19.76
CA SER A 69 -16.75 -3.90 21.03
C SER A 69 -16.45 -5.35 21.36
N LEU A 70 -15.40 -5.59 22.17
CA LEU A 70 -15.08 -6.96 22.63
C LEU A 70 -16.24 -7.59 23.41
N ASN A 71 -16.89 -6.85 24.31
CA ASN A 71 -18.03 -7.35 25.07
C ASN A 71 -19.21 -7.71 24.16
N GLY A 72 -19.56 -6.85 23.20
CA GLY A 72 -20.62 -7.12 22.23
C GLY A 72 -20.31 -8.35 21.36
N THR A 73 -19.05 -8.48 20.92
CA THR A 73 -18.59 -9.64 20.15
C THR A 73 -18.70 -10.93 20.99
N GLN A 74 -18.19 -10.93 22.22
CA GLN A 74 -18.22 -12.08 23.10
C GLN A 74 -19.66 -12.54 23.41
N ASN A 75 -20.55 -11.64 23.81
CA ASN A 75 -21.95 -11.96 24.12
C ASN A 75 -22.67 -12.56 22.91
N LEU A 76 -22.39 -12.06 21.70
CA LEU A 76 -22.99 -12.59 20.48
C LEU A 76 -22.43 -13.97 20.13
N LEU A 77 -21.12 -14.20 20.28
CA LEU A 77 -20.49 -15.50 20.06
C LEU A 77 -20.99 -16.55 21.06
N ASP A 78 -21.10 -16.19 22.34
CA ASP A 78 -21.62 -17.06 23.41
C ASP A 78 -23.10 -17.44 23.17
N ALA A 79 -23.87 -16.55 22.54
CA ALA A 79 -25.24 -16.80 22.11
C ALA A 79 -25.35 -17.60 20.78
N GLY A 80 -24.24 -18.01 20.18
CA GLY A 80 -24.22 -18.80 18.95
C GLY A 80 -24.36 -17.98 17.67
N ALA A 81 -23.84 -16.76 17.65
CA ALA A 81 -23.75 -15.99 16.41
C ALA A 81 -22.86 -16.71 15.39
N ASP A 82 -23.28 -16.71 14.13
CA ASP A 82 -22.49 -17.22 13.01
C ASP A 82 -21.27 -16.30 12.79
N VAL A 83 -20.10 -16.80 13.16
CA VAL A 83 -18.83 -16.09 13.08
C VAL A 83 -18.42 -15.78 11.65
N ASN A 84 -18.91 -16.59 10.68
CA ASN A 84 -18.63 -16.46 9.24
C ASN A 84 -19.79 -15.83 8.46
N ALA A 85 -20.78 -15.23 9.15
CA ALA A 85 -21.82 -14.49 8.48
C ALA A 85 -21.22 -13.47 7.52
N SER A 86 -21.78 -13.39 6.31
CA SER A 86 -21.22 -12.55 5.25
C SER A 86 -22.29 -11.65 4.65
N THR A 87 -21.94 -10.41 4.39
CA THR A 87 -22.78 -9.49 3.63
C THR A 87 -22.76 -9.82 2.13
N ASP A 88 -23.64 -9.19 1.36
CA ASP A 88 -23.67 -9.32 -0.12
C ASP A 88 -22.34 -8.94 -0.80
N LEU A 89 -21.48 -8.17 -0.13
CA LEU A 89 -20.15 -7.78 -0.61
C LEU A 89 -19.02 -8.70 -0.11
N GLY A 90 -19.35 -9.74 0.65
CA GLY A 90 -18.37 -10.66 1.24
C GLY A 90 -17.74 -10.15 2.55
N VAL A 91 -18.25 -9.06 3.11
CA VAL A 91 -17.75 -8.54 4.40
C VAL A 91 -18.17 -9.47 5.52
N THR A 92 -17.20 -9.94 6.31
CA THR A 92 -17.40 -10.76 7.52
C THR A 92 -17.09 -9.94 8.78
N PRO A 93 -17.53 -10.39 9.98
CA PRO A 93 -17.10 -9.77 11.23
C PRO A 93 -15.58 -9.70 11.40
N LEU A 94 -14.87 -10.77 10.99
CA LEU A 94 -13.41 -10.83 11.03
C LEU A 94 -12.78 -9.78 10.11
N TRP A 95 -13.35 -9.55 8.93
CA TRP A 95 -12.89 -8.50 8.02
C TRP A 95 -12.96 -7.10 8.67
N LEU A 96 -14.07 -6.78 9.36
CA LEU A 96 -14.23 -5.50 10.06
C LEU A 96 -13.25 -5.33 11.22
N ALA A 97 -12.99 -6.41 11.98
CA ALA A 97 -11.97 -6.40 13.02
C ALA A 97 -10.56 -6.15 12.46
N ALA A 98 -10.23 -6.77 11.33
CA ALA A 98 -8.95 -6.58 10.65
C ALA A 98 -8.80 -5.16 10.09
N GLU A 99 -9.86 -4.56 9.52
CA GLU A 99 -9.87 -3.18 9.04
C GLU A 99 -9.65 -2.18 10.19
N ASN A 100 -10.26 -2.43 11.34
CA ASN A 100 -10.06 -1.63 12.55
C ASN A 100 -8.67 -1.81 13.17
N GLY A 101 -7.96 -2.89 12.83
CA GLY A 101 -6.71 -3.27 13.49
C GLY A 101 -6.93 -3.77 14.94
N SER A 102 -8.09 -4.35 15.22
CA SER A 102 -8.46 -4.83 16.56
C SER A 102 -7.90 -6.23 16.82
N VAL A 103 -6.83 -6.32 17.58
CA VAL A 103 -6.21 -7.61 17.95
C VAL A 103 -7.19 -8.48 18.74
N LEU A 104 -7.79 -7.92 19.79
CA LEU A 104 -8.65 -8.68 20.73
C LEU A 104 -9.88 -9.27 20.04
N ILE A 105 -10.52 -8.52 19.15
CA ILE A 105 -11.70 -9.03 18.43
C ILE A 105 -11.26 -10.01 17.33
N THR A 106 -10.14 -9.75 16.65
CA THR A 106 -9.59 -10.69 15.67
C THR A 106 -9.31 -12.05 16.31
N GLU A 107 -8.64 -12.07 17.46
CA GLU A 107 -8.36 -13.29 18.22
C GLU A 107 -9.65 -13.98 18.67
N ALA A 108 -10.61 -13.24 19.26
CA ALA A 108 -11.88 -13.80 19.71
C ALA A 108 -12.69 -14.44 18.57
N LEU A 109 -12.70 -13.82 17.39
CA LEU A 109 -13.37 -14.37 16.20
C LEU A 109 -12.65 -15.59 15.64
N LEU A 110 -11.32 -15.57 15.58
CA LEU A 110 -10.51 -16.71 15.14
C LEU A 110 -10.68 -17.91 16.10
N ASP A 111 -10.66 -17.68 17.41
CA ASP A 111 -10.90 -18.70 18.44
C ASP A 111 -12.31 -19.31 18.32
N ALA A 112 -13.29 -18.52 17.87
CA ALA A 112 -14.65 -18.98 17.59
C ALA A 112 -14.80 -19.67 16.22
N GLY A 113 -13.72 -19.82 15.46
CA GLY A 113 -13.69 -20.52 14.18
C GLY A 113 -13.99 -19.64 12.96
N ALA A 114 -13.67 -18.34 13.04
CA ALA A 114 -13.72 -17.47 11.85
C ALA A 114 -12.73 -17.95 10.79
N ASP A 115 -13.18 -18.00 9.54
CA ASP A 115 -12.37 -18.39 8.39
C ASP A 115 -11.62 -17.16 7.83
N PRO A 116 -10.26 -17.09 7.97
CA PRO A 116 -9.47 -15.98 7.48
C PRO A 116 -9.24 -16.01 5.96
N THR A 117 -9.77 -17.01 5.26
CA THR A 117 -9.57 -17.18 3.81
C THR A 117 -10.71 -16.62 2.97
N ILE A 118 -11.82 -16.20 3.59
CA ILE A 118 -12.97 -15.63 2.87
C ILE A 118 -12.60 -14.26 2.28
N PRO A 119 -12.57 -14.11 0.93
CA PRO A 119 -12.28 -12.84 0.31
C PRO A 119 -13.54 -11.98 0.17
N LEU A 120 -13.35 -10.67 -0.01
CA LEU A 120 -14.41 -9.81 -0.50
C LEU A 120 -14.83 -10.18 -1.93
N LEU A 121 -16.00 -9.72 -2.36
CA LEU A 121 -16.46 -9.89 -3.73
C LEU A 121 -15.49 -9.29 -4.78
N SER A 122 -14.69 -8.29 -4.37
CA SER A 122 -13.60 -7.71 -5.17
C SER A 122 -12.39 -8.64 -5.33
N GLY A 123 -12.32 -9.75 -4.59
CA GLY A 123 -11.17 -10.62 -4.48
C GLY A 123 -10.14 -10.17 -3.44
N GLU A 124 -10.34 -9.03 -2.79
CA GLU A 124 -9.45 -8.54 -1.73
C GLU A 124 -9.47 -9.50 -0.53
N THR A 125 -8.27 -9.86 -0.04
CA THR A 125 -8.14 -10.76 1.10
C THR A 125 -8.08 -9.99 2.42
N ILE A 126 -8.44 -10.66 3.50
CA ILE A 126 -8.42 -10.08 4.83
C ILE A 126 -7.01 -9.65 5.26
N VAL A 127 -5.98 -10.40 4.83
CA VAL A 127 -4.57 -10.06 5.10
C VAL A 127 -4.18 -8.74 4.43
N MET A 128 -4.68 -8.47 3.22
CA MET A 128 -4.45 -7.18 2.56
C MET A 128 -5.07 -6.03 3.34
N THR A 129 -6.30 -6.22 3.82
CA THR A 129 -7.00 -5.24 4.66
C THR A 129 -6.24 -5.01 5.97
N ALA A 130 -5.84 -6.07 6.66
CA ALA A 130 -5.03 -5.99 7.88
C ALA A 130 -3.68 -5.29 7.63
N ALA A 131 -2.99 -5.61 6.54
CA ALA A 131 -1.75 -4.94 6.15
C ALA A 131 -1.93 -3.43 5.93
N GLN A 132 -3.12 -3.00 5.48
CA GLN A 132 -3.47 -1.59 5.31
C GLN A 132 -3.86 -0.89 6.62
N SER A 133 -4.25 -1.62 7.67
CA SER A 133 -4.53 -1.05 9.00
C SER A 133 -3.25 -0.66 9.74
N GLY A 134 -2.13 -1.29 9.39
CA GLY A 134 -0.82 -1.07 9.99
C GLY A 134 -0.57 -1.83 11.29
N ASN A 135 -1.50 -2.66 11.73
CA ASN A 135 -1.33 -3.47 12.93
C ASN A 135 -0.73 -4.84 12.58
N GLY A 136 0.58 -5.01 12.85
CA GLY A 136 1.30 -6.24 12.58
C GLY A 136 0.80 -7.45 13.38
N ASP A 137 0.25 -7.26 14.58
CA ASP A 137 -0.26 -8.34 15.41
C ASP A 137 -1.55 -8.94 14.82
N VAL A 138 -2.42 -8.10 14.23
CA VAL A 138 -3.60 -8.57 13.48
C VAL A 138 -3.16 -9.37 12.25
N VAL A 139 -2.18 -8.86 11.50
CA VAL A 139 -1.62 -9.58 10.33
C VAL A 139 -1.09 -10.94 10.78
N LYS A 140 -0.31 -10.97 11.86
CA LYS A 140 0.26 -12.21 12.42
C LYS A 140 -0.83 -13.20 12.86
N ALA A 141 -1.88 -12.75 13.55
CA ALA A 141 -2.99 -13.61 13.98
C ALA A 141 -3.70 -14.27 12.78
N LEU A 142 -3.98 -13.51 11.73
CA LEU A 142 -4.62 -14.01 10.50
C LEU A 142 -3.75 -15.03 9.76
N LEU A 143 -2.43 -14.76 9.63
CA LEU A 143 -1.48 -15.66 9.00
C LEU A 143 -1.30 -16.96 9.81
N ALA A 144 -1.23 -16.86 11.15
CA ALA A 144 -1.18 -18.02 12.04
C ALA A 144 -2.44 -18.89 11.93
N ALA A 145 -3.59 -18.29 11.63
CA ALA A 145 -4.85 -18.99 11.40
C ALA A 145 -4.98 -19.57 9.97
N GLY A 146 -3.96 -19.44 9.12
CA GLY A 146 -3.89 -20.08 7.81
C GLY A 146 -4.24 -19.19 6.62
N ALA A 147 -4.32 -17.86 6.80
CA ALA A 147 -4.45 -16.96 5.65
C ALA A 147 -3.18 -16.97 4.79
N ASP A 148 -3.33 -16.88 3.48
CA ASP A 148 -2.21 -16.88 2.53
C ASP A 148 -1.63 -15.46 2.38
N PRO A 149 -0.32 -15.22 2.70
CA PRO A 149 0.33 -13.93 2.53
C PRO A 149 0.56 -13.54 1.06
N ASN A 150 0.50 -14.49 0.14
CA ASN A 150 0.93 -14.33 -1.25
C ASN A 150 -0.20 -14.11 -2.25
N VAL A 151 -1.44 -14.10 -1.81
CA VAL A 151 -2.55 -13.77 -2.71
C VAL A 151 -2.31 -12.38 -3.31
N ALA A 152 -2.41 -12.30 -4.63
CA ALA A 152 -2.32 -11.05 -5.36
C ALA A 152 -3.68 -10.71 -5.96
N VAL A 153 -4.10 -9.46 -5.83
CA VAL A 153 -5.35 -8.95 -6.40
C VAL A 153 -5.07 -7.70 -7.22
N THR A 154 -6.00 -6.88 -7.45
CA THR A 154 -5.93 -5.67 -8.26
C THR A 154 -4.50 -5.20 -8.58
N ARG A 155 -4.06 -5.38 -9.84
CA ARG A 155 -2.70 -5.07 -10.34
C ARG A 155 -1.62 -6.01 -9.80
N ASP A 156 -1.96 -7.24 -9.47
CA ASP A 156 -1.09 -8.26 -8.89
C ASP A 156 -0.32 -7.75 -7.65
N GLN A 157 -0.96 -6.88 -6.88
CA GLN A 157 -0.38 -6.36 -5.64
C GLN A 157 -0.66 -7.31 -4.49
N THR A 158 0.38 -7.61 -3.70
CA THR A 158 0.32 -8.43 -2.50
C THR A 158 0.14 -7.59 -1.24
N ALA A 159 -0.23 -8.23 -0.12
CA ALA A 159 -0.29 -7.58 1.19
C ALA A 159 1.06 -6.95 1.58
N LEU A 160 2.19 -7.59 1.22
CA LEU A 160 3.54 -7.09 1.48
C LEU A 160 3.81 -5.75 0.76
N MET A 161 3.38 -5.63 -0.51
CA MET A 161 3.51 -4.36 -1.26
C MET A 161 2.67 -3.24 -0.63
N TRP A 162 1.47 -3.57 -0.15
CA TRP A 162 0.61 -2.59 0.53
C TRP A 162 1.20 -2.12 1.86
N ALA A 163 1.70 -3.05 2.70
CA ALA A 163 2.35 -2.71 3.96
C ALA A 163 3.59 -1.83 3.74
N ALA A 164 4.47 -2.24 2.82
CA ALA A 164 5.70 -1.52 2.47
C ALA A 164 5.42 -0.11 1.92
N GLY A 165 4.45 0.01 1.00
CA GLY A 165 4.09 1.31 0.42
C GLY A 165 3.42 2.29 1.38
N ARG A 166 2.98 1.83 2.56
CA ARG A 166 2.43 2.65 3.63
C ARG A 166 3.39 2.90 4.78
N GLY A 167 4.55 2.25 4.79
CA GLY A 167 5.52 2.36 5.87
C GLY A 167 5.10 1.60 7.14
N TYR A 168 4.39 0.50 6.99
CA TYR A 168 3.92 -0.31 8.12
C TYR A 168 4.88 -1.48 8.39
N SER A 169 6.05 -1.16 8.92
CA SER A 169 7.14 -2.11 9.14
C SER A 169 6.76 -3.30 10.04
N ALA A 170 5.83 -3.14 10.98
CA ALA A 170 5.33 -4.25 11.79
C ALA A 170 4.55 -5.27 10.94
N SER A 171 3.70 -4.79 10.02
CA SER A 171 2.99 -5.66 9.07
C SER A 171 3.95 -6.32 8.07
N VAL A 172 4.97 -5.57 7.60
CA VAL A 172 6.03 -6.12 6.73
C VAL A 172 6.77 -7.26 7.45
N ALA A 173 7.17 -7.07 8.72
CA ALA A 173 7.83 -8.10 9.50
C ALA A 173 6.97 -9.36 9.66
N ALA A 174 5.69 -9.19 10.01
CA ALA A 174 4.76 -10.31 10.15
C ALA A 174 4.58 -11.09 8.82
N LEU A 175 4.42 -10.38 7.70
CA LEU A 175 4.28 -11.01 6.39
C LEU A 175 5.51 -11.80 5.99
N ILE A 176 6.71 -11.26 6.20
CA ILE A 176 7.98 -11.95 5.93
C ILE A 176 8.13 -13.18 6.84
N GLU A 177 7.83 -13.07 8.14
CA GLU A 177 7.88 -14.19 9.10
C GLU A 177 7.03 -15.38 8.63
N TYR A 178 5.89 -15.11 7.95
CA TYR A 178 4.98 -16.14 7.46
C TYR A 178 5.15 -16.45 5.95
N GLY A 179 6.29 -16.11 5.36
CA GLY A 179 6.68 -16.56 4.03
C GLY A 179 6.06 -15.74 2.88
N ALA A 180 5.82 -14.45 3.09
CA ALA A 180 5.50 -13.57 1.96
C ALA A 180 6.65 -13.51 0.97
N ASP A 181 6.34 -13.62 -0.32
CA ASP A 181 7.32 -13.56 -1.41
C ASP A 181 7.82 -12.11 -1.60
N VAL A 182 9.07 -11.87 -1.18
CA VAL A 182 9.73 -10.57 -1.32
C VAL A 182 10.08 -10.20 -2.77
N HIS A 183 10.06 -11.20 -3.68
CA HIS A 183 10.32 -11.03 -5.10
C HIS A 183 9.04 -10.87 -5.95
N ALA A 184 7.87 -10.96 -5.31
CA ALA A 184 6.60 -10.74 -6.00
C ALA A 184 6.59 -9.38 -6.71
N ARG A 185 6.02 -9.34 -7.91
CA ARG A 185 5.97 -8.13 -8.76
C ARG A 185 4.55 -7.70 -9.04
N SER A 186 4.31 -6.41 -9.01
CA SER A 186 3.05 -5.85 -9.45
C SER A 186 2.84 -6.04 -10.97
N LEU A 187 1.56 -6.04 -11.39
CA LEU A 187 1.18 -6.24 -12.79
C LEU A 187 1.90 -5.26 -13.72
N VAL A 188 2.60 -5.82 -14.70
CA VAL A 188 3.15 -5.06 -15.83
C VAL A 188 2.04 -4.82 -16.85
N ARG A 189 1.85 -3.58 -17.24
CA ARG A 189 0.84 -3.18 -18.22
C ARG A 189 1.35 -2.08 -19.14
N PRO A 190 0.97 -2.13 -20.43
CA PRO A 190 1.26 -1.03 -21.32
C PRO A 190 0.47 0.21 -20.91
N GLN A 191 1.14 1.34 -20.81
CA GLN A 191 0.54 2.64 -20.61
C GLN A 191 0.85 3.57 -21.77
N TYR A 192 -0.20 4.21 -22.25
CA TYR A 192 -0.07 5.21 -23.31
C TYR A 192 0.28 6.55 -22.67
N VAL A 193 1.45 7.08 -23.03
CA VAL A 193 1.97 8.35 -22.53
C VAL A 193 2.17 9.34 -23.67
N LYS A 194 2.18 10.62 -23.34
CA LYS A 194 2.52 11.69 -24.30
C LYS A 194 3.95 12.11 -24.05
N SER A 195 4.67 12.47 -25.12
CA SER A 195 5.87 13.30 -25.01
C SER A 195 5.47 14.77 -24.83
N GLU A 196 6.34 15.57 -24.28
CA GLU A 196 6.07 16.95 -23.84
C GLU A 196 5.71 17.98 -24.95
N LYS A 197 5.77 17.66 -26.21
CA LYS A 197 5.34 18.55 -27.30
C LYS A 197 3.81 18.72 -27.34
N VAL A 198 3.26 19.23 -26.29
CA VAL A 198 1.96 18.93 -25.68
C VAL A 198 0.79 19.74 -26.17
N GLN A 199 0.96 20.74 -26.98
CA GLN A 199 -0.22 21.45 -27.54
C GLN A 199 -0.81 20.77 -28.76
N ASP A 200 -0.10 19.79 -29.33
CA ASP A 200 -0.56 19.10 -30.51
C ASP A 200 -1.06 17.69 -30.18
N SER A 201 -2.30 17.42 -30.52
CA SER A 201 -2.91 16.08 -30.38
C SER A 201 -2.36 15.07 -31.39
N HIS A 202 -1.21 15.35 -32.02
CA HIS A 202 -0.64 14.52 -33.07
C HIS A 202 -0.20 13.15 -32.54
N PRO A 203 -0.58 12.04 -33.19
CA PRO A 203 -0.25 10.68 -32.75
C PRO A 203 1.25 10.39 -32.61
N ALA A 204 2.12 11.12 -33.34
CA ALA A 204 3.57 10.92 -33.29
C ALA A 204 4.24 11.26 -31.94
N TYR A 205 3.53 11.97 -31.07
CA TYR A 205 4.03 12.34 -29.73
C TYR A 205 3.49 11.43 -28.61
N LYS A 206 2.92 10.32 -28.99
CA LYS A 206 2.33 9.35 -28.08
C LYS A 206 3.03 8.02 -28.29
N TYR A 207 3.48 7.41 -27.21
CA TYR A 207 4.11 6.10 -27.25
C TYR A 207 3.68 5.25 -26.05
N TRP A 208 3.86 3.96 -26.18
CA TRP A 208 3.57 3.01 -25.12
C TRP A 208 4.81 2.80 -24.28
N ILE A 209 4.63 2.81 -22.98
CA ILE A 209 5.63 2.36 -22.02
C ILE A 209 5.03 1.22 -21.19
N GLU A 210 5.87 0.33 -20.71
CA GLU A 210 5.47 -0.66 -19.74
C GLU A 210 5.60 -0.08 -18.34
N GLN A 211 4.56 -0.26 -17.52
CA GLN A 211 4.52 0.18 -16.14
C GLN A 211 4.13 -0.95 -15.22
N GLY A 212 4.63 -0.90 -13.99
CA GLY A 212 4.48 -1.95 -12.99
C GLY A 212 5.74 -2.78 -12.89
N GLY A 213 5.60 -4.03 -12.41
CA GLY A 213 6.76 -4.83 -12.08
C GLY A 213 7.49 -4.31 -10.84
N ASP A 214 6.82 -3.46 -10.05
CA ASP A 214 7.38 -2.92 -8.80
C ASP A 214 7.35 -4.00 -7.72
N THR A 215 8.44 -4.13 -6.95
CA THR A 215 8.56 -5.03 -5.79
C THR A 215 8.21 -4.31 -4.48
N ALA A 216 8.05 -5.08 -3.40
CA ALA A 216 7.81 -4.50 -2.08
C ALA A 216 8.94 -3.54 -1.65
N LEU A 217 10.20 -3.83 -2.01
CA LEU A 217 11.34 -2.95 -1.72
C LEU A 217 11.22 -1.60 -2.44
N MET A 218 10.76 -1.58 -3.70
CA MET A 218 10.52 -0.33 -4.42
C MET A 218 9.39 0.49 -3.78
N PHE A 219 8.35 -0.17 -3.26
CA PHE A 219 7.29 0.51 -2.51
C PHE A 219 7.81 1.10 -1.19
N ALA A 220 8.65 0.36 -0.43
CA ALA A 220 9.31 0.85 0.79
C ALA A 220 10.24 2.02 0.49
N ALA A 221 11.07 1.91 -0.55
CA ALA A 221 11.99 2.96 -0.97
C ALA A 221 11.26 4.27 -1.29
N ARG A 222 10.15 4.19 -2.03
CA ARG A 222 9.34 5.37 -2.38
C ARG A 222 8.62 5.98 -1.17
N SER A 223 8.18 5.15 -0.21
CA SER A 223 7.53 5.64 1.01
C SER A 223 8.50 6.25 2.03
N GLY A 224 9.79 5.93 1.91
CA GLY A 224 10.85 6.36 2.82
C GLY A 224 10.89 5.56 4.13
N ASP A 225 10.28 4.40 4.18
CA ASP A 225 10.33 3.56 5.37
C ASP A 225 11.60 2.72 5.40
N LEU A 226 12.64 3.28 6.01
CA LEU A 226 13.93 2.62 6.19
C LEU A 226 13.79 1.27 6.89
N LYS A 227 12.89 1.15 7.88
CA LYS A 227 12.72 -0.10 8.62
C LYS A 227 12.15 -1.22 7.76
N SER A 228 11.13 -0.92 6.93
CA SER A 228 10.61 -1.90 5.96
C SER A 228 11.66 -2.27 4.91
N ALA A 229 12.44 -1.30 4.41
CA ALA A 229 13.52 -1.58 3.46
C ALA A 229 14.58 -2.53 4.07
N GLN A 230 14.98 -2.28 5.32
CA GLN A 230 15.91 -3.17 6.06
C GLN A 230 15.38 -4.60 6.13
N LEU A 231 14.12 -4.77 6.57
CA LEU A 231 13.49 -6.10 6.69
C LEU A 231 13.43 -6.83 5.33
N LEU A 232 13.12 -6.10 4.26
CA LEU A 232 13.02 -6.67 2.92
C LEU A 232 14.40 -7.09 2.38
N VAL A 233 15.44 -6.27 2.57
CA VAL A 233 16.81 -6.58 2.15
C VAL A 233 17.35 -7.75 2.96
N GLU A 234 17.14 -7.77 4.29
CA GLU A 234 17.51 -8.91 5.17
C GLU A 234 16.79 -10.21 4.76
N ALA A 235 15.57 -10.11 4.23
CA ALA A 235 14.82 -11.24 3.70
C ALA A 235 15.21 -11.64 2.25
N GLY A 236 16.18 -10.96 1.64
CA GLY A 236 16.74 -11.31 0.35
C GLY A 236 16.19 -10.55 -0.86
N SER A 237 15.48 -9.43 -0.66
CA SER A 237 15.09 -8.58 -1.79
C SER A 237 16.31 -8.07 -2.55
N ASP A 238 16.26 -8.10 -3.88
CA ASP A 238 17.34 -7.59 -4.73
C ASP A 238 17.29 -6.04 -4.79
N VAL A 239 18.36 -5.40 -4.29
CA VAL A 239 18.52 -3.94 -4.27
C VAL A 239 18.73 -3.33 -5.66
N ASN A 240 19.06 -4.17 -6.67
CA ASN A 240 19.32 -3.79 -8.06
C ASN A 240 18.18 -4.16 -9.02
N GLU A 241 17.09 -4.68 -8.53
CA GLU A 241 15.96 -5.08 -9.35
C GLU A 241 15.33 -3.87 -10.03
N LEU A 242 14.97 -4.02 -11.32
CA LEU A 242 14.34 -2.95 -12.10
C LEU A 242 12.85 -3.23 -12.28
N SER A 243 12.03 -2.17 -12.17
CA SER A 243 10.64 -2.18 -12.62
C SER A 243 10.55 -2.35 -14.14
N ALA A 244 9.36 -2.58 -14.69
CA ALA A 244 9.15 -2.68 -16.13
C ALA A 244 9.54 -1.40 -16.89
N PHE A 245 9.52 -0.25 -16.22
CA PHE A 245 10.00 1.02 -16.79
C PHE A 245 11.51 1.24 -16.59
N GLY A 246 12.21 0.32 -15.91
CA GLY A 246 13.63 0.45 -15.63
C GLY A 246 13.97 1.30 -14.41
N THR A 247 13.03 1.51 -13.50
CA THR A 247 13.26 2.25 -12.25
C THR A 247 13.81 1.30 -11.19
N SER A 248 14.90 1.67 -10.51
CA SER A 248 15.52 0.92 -9.42
C SER A 248 14.98 1.35 -8.03
N PRO A 249 15.23 0.56 -6.95
CA PRO A 249 14.97 0.99 -5.58
C PRO A 249 15.71 2.29 -5.20
N VAL A 250 16.95 2.46 -5.69
CA VAL A 250 17.74 3.70 -5.52
C VAL A 250 17.00 4.91 -6.10
N MET A 251 16.51 4.81 -7.35
CA MET A 251 15.72 5.88 -7.96
C MET A 251 14.43 6.15 -7.18
N MET A 252 13.78 5.11 -6.64
CA MET A 252 12.58 5.29 -5.81
C MET A 252 12.87 6.02 -4.50
N ALA A 253 14.03 5.76 -3.85
CA ALA A 253 14.48 6.48 -2.67
C ALA A 253 14.74 7.97 -2.97
N VAL A 254 15.40 8.27 -4.09
CA VAL A 254 15.58 9.64 -4.60
C VAL A 254 14.24 10.32 -4.86
N HIS A 255 13.29 9.63 -5.47
CA HIS A 255 11.93 10.14 -5.69
C HIS A 255 11.20 10.46 -4.39
N GLY A 256 11.46 9.71 -3.32
CA GLY A 256 10.92 9.95 -1.98
C GLY A 256 11.66 11.05 -1.20
N GLY A 257 12.85 11.46 -1.65
CA GLY A 257 13.71 12.42 -0.96
C GLY A 257 14.33 11.87 0.33
N ASN A 258 14.54 10.55 0.40
CA ASN A 258 14.94 9.84 1.63
C ASN A 258 16.43 9.50 1.59
N SER A 259 17.29 10.42 2.04
CA SER A 259 18.75 10.27 2.04
C SER A 259 19.24 9.09 2.90
N ASP A 260 18.68 8.88 4.08
CA ASP A 260 19.06 7.76 4.96
C ASP A 260 18.75 6.38 4.33
N LEU A 261 17.60 6.25 3.68
CA LEU A 261 17.22 5.01 3.00
C LEU A 261 18.07 4.82 1.74
N LEU A 262 18.36 5.89 1.01
CA LEU A 262 19.26 5.86 -0.14
C LEU A 262 20.66 5.38 0.28
N ASP A 263 21.24 5.97 1.34
CA ASP A 263 22.55 5.56 1.89
C ASP A 263 22.55 4.07 2.27
N TYR A 264 21.50 3.62 2.97
CA TYR A 264 21.34 2.21 3.32
C TYR A 264 21.33 1.28 2.10
N LEU A 265 20.60 1.60 1.04
CA LEU A 265 20.54 0.76 -0.16
C LEU A 265 21.93 0.67 -0.83
N LEU A 266 22.62 1.79 -0.94
CA LEU A 266 23.96 1.87 -1.54
C LEU A 266 25.00 1.12 -0.69
N GLU A 267 24.96 1.21 0.65
CA GLU A 267 25.78 0.42 1.58
C GLU A 267 25.54 -1.09 1.43
N ASN A 268 24.35 -1.50 0.98
CA ASN A 268 23.99 -2.90 0.75
C ASN A 268 24.16 -3.33 -0.71
N GLY A 269 24.96 -2.62 -1.50
CA GLY A 269 25.40 -3.02 -2.83
C GLY A 269 24.45 -2.61 -3.96
N ALA A 270 23.57 -1.65 -3.72
CA ALA A 270 22.81 -1.05 -4.81
C ALA A 270 23.73 -0.26 -5.75
N ASP A 271 23.52 -0.42 -7.05
CA ASP A 271 24.27 0.30 -8.09
C ASP A 271 23.63 1.70 -8.30
N PRO A 272 24.36 2.80 -8.00
CA PRO A 272 23.87 4.16 -8.19
C PRO A 272 23.63 4.54 -9.66
N ASP A 273 24.28 3.81 -10.59
CA ASP A 273 24.32 4.14 -12.01
C ASP A 273 23.35 3.34 -12.87
N LEU A 274 22.50 2.50 -12.25
CA LEU A 274 21.44 1.81 -12.99
C LEU A 274 20.59 2.80 -13.79
N ASN A 275 20.53 2.56 -15.11
CA ASN A 275 20.00 3.50 -16.09
C ASN A 275 18.88 2.86 -16.95
N GLY A 276 18.14 1.90 -16.41
CA GLY A 276 17.09 1.19 -17.16
C GLY A 276 16.00 2.09 -17.75
N SER A 277 15.77 3.26 -17.16
CA SER A 277 14.81 4.28 -17.65
C SER A 277 15.45 5.34 -18.57
N GLY A 278 16.76 5.25 -18.86
CA GLY A 278 17.53 6.22 -19.64
C GLY A 278 18.03 7.42 -18.83
N GLN A 279 17.93 7.36 -17.52
CA GLN A 279 18.44 8.34 -16.56
C GLN A 279 18.97 7.62 -15.34
N THR A 280 20.02 8.15 -14.70
CA THR A 280 20.53 7.64 -13.42
C THR A 280 19.83 8.31 -12.24
N ALA A 281 19.99 7.74 -11.04
CA ALA A 281 19.50 8.34 -9.81
C ALA A 281 20.05 9.77 -9.59
N LEU A 282 21.29 10.04 -10.03
CA LEU A 282 21.90 11.37 -9.91
C LEU A 282 21.19 12.41 -10.81
N HIS A 283 20.76 12.05 -12.02
CA HIS A 283 19.94 12.93 -12.85
C HIS A 283 18.63 13.31 -12.14
N ASP A 284 17.96 12.33 -11.53
CA ASP A 284 16.71 12.56 -10.81
C ASP A 284 16.91 13.41 -9.54
N ALA A 285 18.00 13.19 -8.79
CA ALA A 285 18.34 13.97 -7.60
C ALA A 285 18.56 15.47 -7.96
N VAL A 286 19.27 15.74 -9.06
CA VAL A 286 19.46 17.09 -9.59
C VAL A 286 18.14 17.70 -10.03
N LEU A 287 17.31 16.99 -10.78
CA LEU A 287 16.01 17.49 -11.23
C LEU A 287 15.09 17.88 -10.06
N ARG A 288 15.22 17.19 -8.93
CA ARG A 288 14.43 17.42 -7.72
C ARG A 288 15.00 18.54 -6.85
N GLY A 289 16.20 19.02 -7.15
CA GLY A 289 16.88 20.07 -6.38
C GLY A 289 17.15 19.61 -4.94
N ASN A 290 17.51 18.34 -4.74
CA ASN A 290 17.79 17.78 -3.41
C ASN A 290 19.28 17.55 -3.22
N PRO A 291 20.03 18.49 -2.61
CA PRO A 291 21.46 18.37 -2.41
C PRO A 291 21.87 17.20 -1.52
N GLU A 292 21.06 16.85 -0.51
CA GLU A 292 21.38 15.75 0.41
C GLU A 292 21.43 14.40 -0.32
N THR A 293 20.49 14.12 -1.22
CA THR A 293 20.51 12.89 -2.01
C THR A 293 21.63 12.90 -3.06
N VAL A 294 22.02 14.07 -3.57
CA VAL A 294 23.18 14.24 -4.45
C VAL A 294 24.47 13.90 -3.71
N GLU A 295 24.67 14.44 -2.51
CA GLU A 295 25.86 14.18 -1.68
C GLU A 295 25.99 12.67 -1.34
N VAL A 296 24.87 12.02 -1.00
CA VAL A 296 24.86 10.57 -0.76
C VAL A 296 25.26 9.79 -2.01
N LEU A 297 24.75 10.14 -3.18
CA LEU A 297 25.13 9.48 -4.44
C LEU A 297 26.60 9.66 -4.78
N ILE A 298 27.15 10.88 -4.58
CA ILE A 298 28.59 11.19 -4.77
C ILE A 298 29.44 10.36 -3.78
N LYS A 299 29.06 10.31 -2.51
CA LYS A 299 29.72 9.48 -1.47
C LYS A 299 29.86 8.01 -1.88
N HIS A 300 28.92 7.51 -2.68
CA HIS A 300 28.89 6.13 -3.17
C HIS A 300 29.31 6.00 -4.65
N ASP A 301 30.21 6.86 -5.10
CA ASP A 301 30.89 6.82 -6.41
C ASP A 301 29.94 6.84 -7.62
N ALA A 302 28.77 7.50 -7.52
CA ALA A 302 27.88 7.68 -8.67
C ALA A 302 28.61 8.40 -9.82
N ASN A 303 28.37 7.96 -11.06
CA ASN A 303 29.01 8.51 -12.25
C ASN A 303 28.53 9.94 -12.54
N LEU A 304 29.38 10.94 -12.25
CA LEU A 304 29.09 12.36 -12.43
C LEU A 304 29.00 12.76 -13.92
N GLU A 305 29.60 11.95 -14.81
CA GLU A 305 29.62 12.18 -16.27
C GLU A 305 28.55 11.37 -17.02
N ALA A 306 27.66 10.68 -16.28
CA ALA A 306 26.56 9.96 -16.90
C ALA A 306 25.71 10.93 -17.75
N VAL A 307 25.25 10.48 -18.91
CA VAL A 307 24.44 11.30 -19.80
C VAL A 307 22.99 10.83 -19.80
N LEU A 308 22.07 11.78 -19.88
CA LEU A 308 20.66 11.51 -20.03
C LEU A 308 20.41 10.88 -21.42
N GLU A 309 19.89 9.67 -21.47
CA GLU A 309 19.66 8.92 -22.73
C GLU A 309 18.23 9.04 -23.24
N SER A 310 17.26 9.23 -22.36
CA SER A 310 15.86 9.34 -22.73
C SER A 310 15.12 10.40 -21.92
N PRO A 311 14.07 11.01 -22.50
CA PRO A 311 13.22 11.94 -21.76
C PRO A 311 12.33 11.18 -20.80
N THR A 312 11.87 11.86 -19.73
CA THR A 312 10.87 11.30 -18.82
C THR A 312 9.49 11.30 -19.49
N PRO A 313 8.74 10.19 -19.46
CA PRO A 313 7.38 10.17 -19.97
C PRO A 313 6.47 11.06 -19.12
N THR A 314 5.84 12.05 -19.75
CA THR A 314 4.86 12.91 -19.06
C THR A 314 3.53 12.20 -18.85
N ARG A 315 3.09 12.07 -17.61
CA ARG A 315 1.87 11.34 -17.25
C ARG A 315 0.61 12.18 -17.18
N ARG A 316 0.68 13.42 -16.97
CA ARG A 316 -0.42 14.42 -16.93
C ARG A 316 0.27 15.76 -16.90
N GLN A 317 -0.36 16.80 -17.30
CA GLN A 317 -0.01 18.22 -17.31
C GLN A 317 0.92 18.79 -16.21
N SER A 318 1.70 17.94 -15.53
CA SER A 318 2.72 18.31 -14.57
C SER A 318 4.05 18.34 -15.33
N THR A 319 4.51 19.52 -15.64
CA THR A 319 5.86 19.77 -16.20
C THR A 319 6.94 19.74 -15.12
N ASP A 320 6.52 19.69 -13.86
CA ASP A 320 7.43 19.63 -12.73
C ASP A 320 8.04 18.21 -12.66
N TYR A 321 9.33 18.15 -12.53
CA TYR A 321 10.11 16.93 -12.40
C TYR A 321 10.05 16.01 -13.64
N SER A 322 10.17 16.57 -14.84
CA SER A 322 10.31 15.81 -16.09
C SER A 322 11.49 16.29 -16.92
N PHE A 323 12.14 15.34 -17.62
CA PHE A 323 13.19 15.66 -18.58
C PHE A 323 12.58 15.78 -19.98
N HIS A 324 12.85 16.88 -20.62
CA HIS A 324 12.45 17.13 -22.00
C HIS A 324 13.44 16.51 -22.98
N ASP A 325 13.00 16.12 -24.20
CA ASP A 325 13.83 15.59 -25.28
C ASP A 325 15.09 16.46 -25.58
N ALA A 326 14.98 17.78 -25.39
CA ALA A 326 16.07 18.71 -25.59
C ALA A 326 17.21 18.57 -24.55
N LEU A 327 17.00 17.80 -23.48
CA LEU A 327 17.99 17.55 -22.44
C LEU A 327 18.75 16.25 -22.65
N ILE A 328 18.43 15.46 -23.68
CA ILE A 328 19.16 14.24 -24.01
C ILE A 328 20.64 14.61 -24.25
N GLY A 329 21.56 13.85 -23.64
CA GLY A 329 22.99 14.10 -23.64
C GLY A 329 23.47 15.04 -22.53
N ALA A 330 22.57 15.58 -21.68
CA ALA A 330 22.98 16.40 -20.55
C ALA A 330 23.60 15.53 -19.44
N THR A 331 24.65 16.06 -18.80
CA THR A 331 25.23 15.51 -17.58
C THR A 331 24.54 16.10 -16.33
N PRO A 332 24.66 15.49 -15.13
CA PRO A 332 24.15 16.03 -13.90
C PRO A 332 24.59 17.49 -13.64
N LEU A 333 25.87 17.81 -13.86
CA LEU A 333 26.39 19.18 -13.70
C LEU A 333 25.71 20.16 -14.67
N TRP A 334 25.53 19.76 -15.94
CA TRP A 334 24.87 20.62 -16.92
C TRP A 334 23.39 20.87 -16.51
N LEU A 335 22.71 19.85 -16.01
CA LEU A 335 21.33 19.98 -15.51
C LEU A 335 21.26 20.89 -14.28
N ALA A 336 22.18 20.74 -13.32
CA ALA A 336 22.25 21.60 -12.13
C ALA A 336 22.41 23.07 -12.52
N ALA A 337 23.29 23.36 -13.49
CA ALA A 337 23.45 24.72 -14.04
C ALA A 337 22.17 25.19 -14.75
N ARG A 338 21.51 24.33 -15.53
CA ARG A 338 20.27 24.66 -16.26
C ARG A 338 19.11 24.97 -15.34
N PHE A 339 18.99 24.28 -14.21
CA PHE A 339 17.93 24.45 -13.22
C PHE A 339 18.29 25.45 -12.13
N SER A 340 19.50 26.03 -12.17
CA SER A 340 19.98 27.05 -11.20
C SER A 340 20.10 26.50 -9.78
N GLU A 341 20.69 25.31 -9.63
CA GLU A 341 20.91 24.62 -8.36
C GLU A 341 22.35 24.82 -7.84
N PRO A 342 22.69 25.96 -7.20
CA PRO A 342 24.09 26.29 -6.88
C PRO A 342 24.72 25.33 -5.87
N LEU A 343 23.98 24.84 -4.87
CA LEU A 343 24.50 23.88 -3.88
C LEU A 343 24.85 22.54 -4.54
N ILE A 344 24.00 22.09 -5.47
CA ILE A 344 24.25 20.86 -6.21
C ILE A 344 25.44 21.03 -7.16
N MET A 345 25.58 22.19 -7.80
CA MET A 345 26.74 22.50 -8.65
C MET A 345 28.05 22.45 -7.85
N GLU A 346 28.06 23.01 -6.64
CA GLU A 346 29.21 22.97 -5.73
C GLU A 346 29.57 21.52 -5.39
N ALA A 347 28.59 20.73 -4.96
CA ALA A 347 28.79 19.32 -4.63
C ALA A 347 29.28 18.45 -5.82
N LEU A 348 28.92 18.79 -7.06
CA LEU A 348 29.34 18.07 -8.25
C LEU A 348 30.73 18.51 -8.77
N LEU A 349 31.30 19.63 -8.30
CA LEU A 349 32.60 20.18 -8.71
C LEU A 349 33.73 19.87 -7.71
N ASP A 350 33.39 19.59 -6.44
CA ASP A 350 34.35 19.25 -5.38
C ASP A 350 34.76 17.76 -5.45
#